data_d96413217dec56f0172e76506cc290ca
#
_entry.id   d96413217dec56f0172e76506cc290ca
#
_cell.length_a   1.000
_cell.length_b   1.000
_cell.length_c   1.000
_cell.angle_alpha   90.00
_cell.angle_beta   90.00
_cell.angle_gamma   90.00
#
_symmetry.space_group_name_H-M   'P 1'
#
loop_
_entity.id
_entity.type
_entity.pdbx_description
1 polymer ?
#
loop_
_entity_poly.entity_id
_entity_poly.type
_entity_poly.pdbx_seq_one_letter_code
_entity_poly.pdbx_strand_id
1 'polypeptide(L)'
;MTEETTEKSQAIDRAEYHSALAAGLMIGRYRIVSVLGEGGFGITYLCNDTQLHRDVAIKEYLPSGLAIRQGGTEVLPRSTEASKDFVWGRSRFLDEARTMAKLSRVPAVVRVHDFLEAHGTAYVVMELLAGETLAQRLARVGTLGQIDIERILPPLLEGLEQIHAVGFLHR
;
A
#
# COMPACT_ATOMS: atom_id res chain seq x y z
N MET A 1 -15.68 5.11 -27.41
CA MET A 1 -14.34 4.44 -27.34
C MET A 1 -13.73 4.47 -25.96
N THR A 2 -14.37 5.09 -24.97
CA THR A 2 -13.87 5.25 -23.58
C THR A 2 -14.43 4.23 -22.58
N GLU A 3 -15.65 3.75 -22.74
CA GLU A 3 -16.28 2.80 -21.80
C GLU A 3 -15.74 1.37 -21.94
N GLU A 4 -15.54 0.91 -23.17
CA GLU A 4 -15.06 -0.46 -23.46
C GLU A 4 -13.60 -0.70 -23.02
N THR A 5 -12.76 0.36 -22.99
CA THR A 5 -11.39 0.31 -22.49
C THR A 5 -11.37 0.25 -20.95
N THR A 6 -12.31 0.92 -20.30
CA THR A 6 -12.44 0.94 -18.83
C THR A 6 -12.96 -0.40 -18.31
N GLU A 7 -13.95 -1.00 -18.96
CA GLU A 7 -14.47 -2.33 -18.61
C GLU A 7 -13.43 -3.44 -18.80
N LYS A 8 -12.65 -3.41 -19.88
CA LYS A 8 -11.55 -4.36 -20.09
C LYS A 8 -10.44 -4.22 -19.05
N SER A 9 -10.07 -3.00 -18.66
CA SER A 9 -9.08 -2.74 -17.60
C SER A 9 -9.59 -3.26 -16.24
N GLN A 10 -10.88 -3.04 -15.93
CA GLN A 10 -11.51 -3.54 -14.71
C GLN A 10 -11.64 -5.07 -14.67
N ALA A 11 -11.85 -5.71 -15.81
CA ALA A 11 -11.93 -7.17 -15.91
C ALA A 11 -10.55 -7.83 -15.78
N ILE A 12 -9.48 -7.20 -16.26
CA ILE A 12 -8.10 -7.68 -16.12
C ILE A 12 -7.66 -7.57 -14.66
N ASP A 13 -7.92 -6.47 -13.99
CA ASP A 13 -7.60 -6.26 -12.56
C ASP A 13 -8.30 -7.31 -11.66
N ARG A 14 -9.58 -7.64 -11.94
CA ARG A 14 -10.30 -8.67 -11.17
C ARG A 14 -9.84 -10.10 -11.40
N ALA A 15 -9.32 -10.41 -12.59
CA ALA A 15 -8.80 -11.74 -12.91
C ALA A 15 -7.44 -12.00 -12.26
N GLU A 16 -6.68 -10.94 -11.97
CA GLU A 16 -5.33 -11.02 -11.41
C GLU A 16 -5.35 -10.93 -9.88
N TYR A 17 -6.28 -10.15 -9.29
CA TYR A 17 -6.34 -9.87 -7.84
C TYR A 17 -7.73 -10.21 -7.26
N HIS A 18 -8.00 -11.49 -7.04
CA HIS A 18 -9.32 -11.98 -6.57
C HIS A 18 -9.82 -11.36 -5.26
N SER A 19 -8.91 -10.91 -4.41
CA SER A 19 -9.23 -10.32 -3.10
C SER A 19 -9.28 -8.79 -3.13
N ALA A 20 -9.03 -8.16 -4.27
CA ALA A 20 -9.02 -6.70 -4.36
C ALA A 20 -10.43 -6.09 -4.32
N LEU A 21 -10.53 -4.89 -3.77
CA LEU A 21 -11.71 -4.05 -3.87
C LEU A 21 -11.89 -3.57 -5.33
N ALA A 22 -13.13 -3.44 -5.75
CA ALA A 22 -13.44 -3.05 -7.13
C ALA A 22 -13.08 -1.58 -7.39
N ALA A 23 -12.63 -1.27 -8.61
CA ALA A 23 -12.48 0.10 -9.07
C ALA A 23 -13.82 0.85 -8.97
N GLY A 24 -13.76 2.13 -8.62
CA GLY A 24 -14.92 2.98 -8.36
C GLY A 24 -15.47 2.91 -6.93
N LEU A 25 -15.10 1.88 -6.13
CA LEU A 25 -15.52 1.78 -4.73
C LEU A 25 -14.86 2.89 -3.90
N MET A 26 -15.59 3.34 -2.87
CA MET A 26 -15.12 4.39 -1.97
C MET A 26 -14.59 3.80 -0.66
N ILE A 27 -13.42 4.25 -0.23
CA ILE A 27 -12.87 4.04 1.11
C ILE A 27 -12.86 5.41 1.80
N GLY A 28 -13.88 5.71 2.58
CA GLY A 28 -14.10 7.08 3.07
C GLY A 28 -14.26 8.05 1.89
N ARG A 29 -13.38 9.06 1.76
CA ARG A 29 -13.37 10.02 0.66
C ARG A 29 -12.53 9.59 -0.56
N TYR A 30 -11.88 8.46 -0.48
CA TYR A 30 -10.95 7.98 -1.52
C TYR A 30 -11.64 7.01 -2.47
N ARG A 31 -11.63 7.32 -3.76
CA ARG A 31 -12.17 6.46 -4.80
C ARG A 31 -11.07 5.56 -5.35
N ILE A 32 -11.27 4.26 -5.33
CA ILE A 32 -10.34 3.29 -5.95
C ILE A 32 -10.32 3.49 -7.46
N VAL A 33 -9.12 3.57 -8.03
CA VAL A 33 -8.88 3.65 -9.47
C VAL A 33 -8.41 2.29 -10.00
N SER A 34 -7.34 1.73 -9.40
CA SER A 34 -6.76 0.44 -9.80
C SER A 34 -5.92 -0.16 -8.67
N VAL A 35 -5.49 -1.41 -8.84
CA VAL A 35 -4.51 -2.05 -7.96
C VAL A 35 -3.11 -1.65 -8.41
N LEU A 36 -2.26 -1.26 -7.47
CA LEU A 36 -0.83 -1.00 -7.68
C LEU A 36 0.03 -2.24 -7.39
N GLY A 37 -0.43 -3.12 -6.52
CA GLY A 37 0.25 -4.37 -6.20
C GLY A 37 -0.33 -5.09 -4.99
N GLU A 38 -0.03 -6.38 -4.88
CA GLU A 38 -0.40 -7.24 -3.77
C GLU A 38 0.86 -7.82 -3.12
N GLY A 39 0.83 -7.96 -1.80
CA GLY A 39 1.92 -8.54 -1.02
C GLY A 39 1.39 -9.37 0.15
N GLY A 40 2.28 -9.99 0.92
CA GLY A 40 1.92 -10.88 2.03
C GLY A 40 1.03 -10.23 3.12
N PHE A 41 1.08 -8.92 3.25
CA PHE A 41 0.32 -8.17 4.26
C PHE A 41 -0.91 -7.45 3.71
N GLY A 42 -1.16 -7.48 2.40
CA GLY A 42 -2.33 -6.88 1.81
C GLY A 42 -2.14 -6.28 0.43
N ILE A 43 -3.04 -5.41 0.05
CA ILE A 43 -3.16 -4.87 -1.30
C ILE A 43 -2.92 -3.36 -1.26
N THR A 44 -2.21 -2.84 -2.26
CA THR A 44 -2.01 -1.40 -2.45
C THR A 44 -2.79 -0.94 -3.68
N TYR A 45 -3.59 0.11 -3.51
CA TYR A 45 -4.44 0.69 -4.53
C TYR A 45 -3.96 2.07 -4.95
N LEU A 46 -4.11 2.40 -6.22
CA LEU A 46 -4.21 3.76 -6.70
C LEU A 46 -5.59 4.29 -6.38
N CYS A 47 -5.68 5.40 -5.68
CA CYS A 47 -6.95 6.03 -5.33
C CYS A 47 -6.92 7.53 -5.63
N ASN A 48 -8.09 8.11 -5.87
CA ASN A 48 -8.27 9.54 -6.01
C ASN A 48 -8.92 10.10 -4.74
N ASP A 49 -8.27 11.05 -4.08
CA ASP A 49 -8.84 11.85 -2.99
C ASP A 49 -9.86 12.82 -3.60
N THR A 50 -11.15 12.54 -3.43
CA THR A 50 -12.23 13.32 -4.05
C THR A 50 -12.41 14.72 -3.47
N GLN A 51 -11.84 15.00 -2.30
CA GLN A 51 -11.88 16.32 -1.67
C GLN A 51 -10.68 17.18 -2.09
N LEU A 52 -9.48 16.58 -2.16
CA LEU A 52 -8.26 17.31 -2.50
C LEU A 52 -7.89 17.20 -3.98
N HIS A 53 -8.68 16.44 -4.78
CA HIS A 53 -8.49 16.25 -6.22
C HIS A 53 -7.06 15.82 -6.60
N ARG A 54 -6.51 14.88 -5.84
CA ARG A 54 -5.17 14.33 -6.06
C ARG A 54 -5.17 12.82 -5.96
N ASP A 55 -4.22 12.19 -6.64
CA ASP A 55 -4.00 10.76 -6.53
C ASP A 55 -3.15 10.43 -5.31
N VAL A 56 -3.46 9.31 -4.68
CA VAL A 56 -2.80 8.77 -3.49
C VAL A 56 -2.64 7.26 -3.64
N ALA A 57 -1.68 6.69 -2.92
CA ALA A 57 -1.58 5.25 -2.73
C ALA A 57 -2.27 4.87 -1.42
N ILE A 58 -3.11 3.83 -1.44
CA ILE A 58 -3.76 3.31 -0.22
C ILE A 58 -3.38 1.85 -0.04
N LYS A 59 -2.72 1.54 1.08
CA LYS A 59 -2.37 0.18 1.47
C LYS A 59 -3.43 -0.36 2.42
N GLU A 60 -4.04 -1.47 2.06
CA GLU A 60 -5.00 -2.21 2.86
C GLU A 60 -4.31 -3.31 3.65
N TYR A 61 -4.66 -3.49 4.92
CA TYR A 61 -4.23 -4.63 5.71
C TYR A 61 -5.12 -5.85 5.43
N LEU A 62 -4.63 -6.79 4.63
CA LEU A 62 -5.32 -8.02 4.25
C LEU A 62 -4.31 -9.18 4.17
N PRO A 63 -3.78 -9.65 5.31
CA PRO A 63 -2.82 -10.76 5.33
C PRO A 63 -3.51 -12.05 4.92
N SER A 64 -3.15 -12.59 3.76
CA SER A 64 -3.80 -13.75 3.13
C SER A 64 -3.81 -15.01 3.99
N GLY A 65 -2.83 -15.16 4.89
CA GLY A 65 -2.77 -16.27 5.86
C GLY A 65 -3.76 -16.14 7.04
N LEU A 66 -4.21 -14.93 7.38
CA LEU A 66 -5.02 -14.65 8.56
C LEU A 66 -6.44 -14.22 8.24
N ALA A 67 -6.67 -13.60 7.08
CA ALA A 67 -7.94 -12.99 6.75
C ALA A 67 -8.42 -13.33 5.34
N ILE A 68 -9.68 -13.10 5.10
CA ILE A 68 -10.35 -13.30 3.82
C ILE A 68 -11.35 -12.16 3.60
N ARG A 69 -11.51 -11.74 2.33
CA ARG A 69 -12.58 -10.82 1.94
C ARG A 69 -13.87 -11.59 1.70
N GLN A 70 -14.97 -11.10 2.28
CA GLN A 70 -16.30 -11.65 2.10
C GLN A 70 -17.28 -10.56 1.64
N GLY A 71 -18.28 -10.94 0.88
CA GLY A 71 -19.31 -9.99 0.41
C GLY A 71 -18.79 -8.82 -0.45
N GLY A 72 -17.59 -8.96 -1.02
CA GLY A 72 -16.99 -7.96 -1.90
C GLY A 72 -16.20 -6.86 -1.18
N THR A 73 -16.48 -6.56 0.09
CA THR A 73 -15.81 -5.48 0.83
C THR A 73 -15.28 -5.92 2.19
N GLU A 74 -16.05 -6.67 2.97
CA GLU A 74 -15.73 -7.00 4.35
C GLU A 74 -14.52 -7.95 4.48
N VAL A 75 -13.61 -7.62 5.38
CA VAL A 75 -12.46 -8.46 5.75
C VAL A 75 -12.75 -9.14 7.08
N LEU A 76 -12.68 -10.45 7.07
CA LEU A 76 -12.92 -11.27 8.26
C LEU A 76 -11.72 -12.18 8.50
N PRO A 77 -11.39 -12.47 9.78
CA PRO A 77 -10.43 -13.52 10.10
C PRO A 77 -10.86 -14.87 9.53
N ARG A 78 -9.91 -15.68 9.05
CA ARG A 78 -10.19 -17.01 8.48
C ARG A 78 -10.74 -18.01 9.51
N SER A 79 -10.40 -17.83 10.79
CA SER A 79 -10.86 -18.68 11.89
C SER A 79 -10.85 -17.89 13.21
N THR A 80 -11.46 -18.45 14.23
CA THR A 80 -11.42 -17.91 15.59
C THR A 80 -9.98 -17.84 16.13
N GLU A 81 -9.13 -18.79 15.75
CA GLU A 81 -7.71 -18.81 16.13
C GLU A 81 -6.95 -17.66 15.46
N ALA A 82 -7.16 -17.45 14.14
CA ALA A 82 -6.55 -16.36 13.39
C ALA A 82 -7.03 -14.96 13.84
N SER A 83 -8.17 -14.87 14.51
CA SER A 83 -8.77 -13.59 14.92
C SER A 83 -7.86 -12.77 15.82
N LYS A 84 -7.19 -13.40 16.79
CA LYS A 84 -6.27 -12.70 17.72
C LYS A 84 -5.07 -12.13 16.97
N ASP A 85 -4.46 -12.91 16.09
CA ASP A 85 -3.29 -12.52 15.32
C ASP A 85 -3.65 -11.45 14.29
N PHE A 86 -4.84 -11.56 13.69
CA PHE A 86 -5.36 -10.55 12.78
C PHE A 86 -5.57 -9.19 13.46
N VAL A 87 -6.25 -9.18 14.63
CA VAL A 87 -6.48 -7.94 15.39
C VAL A 87 -5.17 -7.33 15.87
N TRP A 88 -4.25 -8.16 16.38
CA TRP A 88 -2.93 -7.69 16.78
C TRP A 88 -2.14 -7.11 15.60
N GLY A 89 -2.10 -7.80 14.46
CA GLY A 89 -1.41 -7.34 13.28
C GLY A 89 -2.01 -6.06 12.70
N ARG A 90 -3.35 -5.91 12.73
CA ARG A 90 -4.03 -4.67 12.32
C ARG A 90 -3.62 -3.50 13.20
N SER A 91 -3.54 -3.69 14.52
CA SER A 91 -3.04 -2.65 15.43
C SER A 91 -1.59 -2.26 15.11
N ARG A 92 -0.71 -3.25 14.86
CA ARG A 92 0.68 -2.99 14.46
C ARG A 92 0.81 -2.25 13.15
N PHE A 93 -0.03 -2.57 12.17
CA PHE A 93 -0.09 -1.89 10.89
C PHE A 93 -0.42 -0.39 11.05
N LEU A 94 -1.37 -0.06 11.94
CA LEU A 94 -1.70 1.33 12.27
C LEU A 94 -0.59 2.02 13.08
N ASP A 95 0.06 1.32 14.00
CA ASP A 95 1.19 1.87 14.78
C ASP A 95 2.40 2.18 13.88
N GLU A 96 2.65 1.35 12.87
CA GLU A 96 3.64 1.60 11.84
C GLU A 96 3.30 2.87 11.06
N ALA A 97 2.07 3.02 10.60
CA ALA A 97 1.62 4.22 9.91
C ALA A 97 1.78 5.50 10.75
N ARG A 98 1.44 5.44 12.05
CA ARG A 98 1.66 6.54 12.99
C ARG A 98 3.13 6.91 13.14
N THR A 99 4.00 5.90 13.16
CA THR A 99 5.45 6.11 13.26
C THR A 99 6.00 6.75 11.99
N MET A 100 5.59 6.24 10.81
CA MET A 100 5.97 6.80 9.51
C MET A 100 5.48 8.24 9.34
N ALA A 101 4.29 8.57 9.84
CA ALA A 101 3.76 9.94 9.80
C ALA A 101 4.67 10.94 10.53
N LYS A 102 5.38 10.54 11.59
CA LYS A 102 6.35 11.37 12.30
C LYS A 102 7.62 11.63 11.47
N LEU A 103 7.89 10.77 10.50
CA LEU A 103 9.06 10.83 9.61
C LEU A 103 8.76 11.55 8.28
N SER A 104 7.66 12.28 8.19
CA SER A 104 7.18 12.93 6.96
C SER A 104 8.16 13.93 6.32
N ARG A 105 9.21 14.35 7.04
CA ARG A 105 10.28 15.25 6.55
C ARG A 105 11.51 14.52 6.04
N VAL A 106 11.56 13.19 6.15
CA VAL A 106 12.68 12.35 5.70
C VAL A 106 12.47 12.02 4.22
N PRO A 107 13.31 12.51 3.29
CA PRO A 107 13.05 12.35 1.85
C PRO A 107 13.00 10.90 1.37
N ALA A 108 13.68 9.99 2.06
CA ALA A 108 13.73 8.56 1.73
C ALA A 108 12.58 7.75 2.33
N VAL A 109 11.65 8.39 3.05
CA VAL A 109 10.48 7.75 3.66
C VAL A 109 9.21 8.25 3.01
N VAL A 110 8.36 7.32 2.57
CA VAL A 110 7.06 7.66 2.00
C VAL A 110 6.21 8.42 3.01
N ARG A 111 5.56 9.50 2.56
CA ARG A 111 4.71 10.32 3.43
C ARG A 111 3.37 9.65 3.65
N VAL A 112 3.04 9.44 4.92
CA VAL A 112 1.69 9.03 5.33
C VAL A 112 0.84 10.28 5.46
N HIS A 113 -0.31 10.29 4.77
CA HIS A 113 -1.27 11.39 4.77
C HIS A 113 -2.39 11.17 5.77
N ASP A 114 -2.84 9.92 5.90
CA ASP A 114 -4.01 9.56 6.71
C ASP A 114 -4.02 8.06 6.99
N PHE A 115 -4.86 7.63 7.91
CA PHE A 115 -5.22 6.22 8.07
C PHE A 115 -6.69 6.13 8.46
N LEU A 116 -7.33 5.03 8.11
CA LEU A 116 -8.75 4.81 8.42
C LEU A 116 -9.02 3.32 8.66
N GLU A 117 -10.06 3.07 9.42
CA GLU A 117 -10.59 1.74 9.66
C GLU A 117 -11.97 1.65 8.99
N ALA A 118 -12.13 0.69 8.09
CA ALA A 118 -13.36 0.39 7.40
C ALA A 118 -13.36 -1.08 6.96
N HIS A 119 -14.54 -1.62 6.60
CA HIS A 119 -14.68 -2.96 6.05
C HIS A 119 -14.03 -4.05 6.90
N GLY A 120 -14.02 -3.90 8.23
CA GLY A 120 -13.39 -4.86 9.16
C GLY A 120 -11.86 -4.84 9.18
N THR A 121 -11.20 -3.95 8.42
CA THR A 121 -9.75 -3.84 8.33
C THR A 121 -9.26 -2.39 8.49
N ALA A 122 -7.97 -2.15 8.19
CA ALA A 122 -7.33 -0.86 8.26
C ALA A 122 -6.67 -0.49 6.93
N TYR A 123 -6.62 0.80 6.65
CA TYR A 123 -6.04 1.39 5.44
C TYR A 123 -5.07 2.50 5.84
N VAL A 124 -3.94 2.57 5.15
CA VAL A 124 -2.96 3.66 5.27
C VAL A 124 -2.90 4.41 3.96
N VAL A 125 -3.16 5.71 4.01
CA VAL A 125 -3.13 6.61 2.86
C VAL A 125 -1.77 7.27 2.78
N MET A 126 -1.10 7.12 1.66
CA MET A 126 0.26 7.57 1.43
C MET A 126 0.36 8.42 0.16
N GLU A 127 1.44 9.17 0.04
CA GLU A 127 1.78 9.80 -1.23
C GLU A 127 1.96 8.74 -2.33
N LEU A 128 1.48 9.06 -3.52
CA LEU A 128 1.75 8.27 -4.71
C LEU A 128 3.13 8.64 -5.24
N LEU A 129 4.04 7.67 -5.25
CA LEU A 129 5.37 7.86 -5.81
C LEU A 129 5.34 7.61 -7.32
N ALA A 130 5.81 8.60 -8.09
CA ALA A 130 6.02 8.44 -9.52
C ALA A 130 7.36 7.75 -9.80
N GLY A 131 7.39 6.92 -10.82
CA GLY A 131 8.60 6.24 -11.27
C GLY A 131 8.48 4.72 -11.28
N GLU A 132 9.62 4.05 -11.25
CA GLU A 132 9.73 2.58 -11.25
C GLU A 132 10.32 2.08 -9.94
N THR A 133 9.95 0.87 -9.54
CA THR A 133 10.59 0.18 -8.42
C THR A 133 12.02 -0.24 -8.79
N LEU A 134 12.86 -0.46 -7.77
CA LEU A 134 14.22 -0.98 -8.00
C LEU A 134 14.19 -2.34 -8.72
N ALA A 135 13.21 -3.19 -8.44
CA ALA A 135 13.01 -4.47 -9.11
C ALA A 135 12.69 -4.29 -10.60
N GLN A 136 11.79 -3.36 -10.95
CA GLN A 136 11.47 -3.02 -12.34
C GLN A 136 12.69 -2.44 -13.07
N ARG A 137 13.44 -1.56 -12.40
CA ARG A 137 14.67 -1.02 -12.96
C ARG A 137 15.70 -2.12 -13.24
N LEU A 138 15.94 -3.01 -12.29
CA LEU A 138 16.85 -4.15 -12.46
C LEU A 138 16.38 -5.08 -13.60
N ALA A 139 15.09 -5.38 -13.69
CA ALA A 139 14.54 -6.18 -14.77
C ALA A 139 14.76 -5.52 -16.15
N ARG A 140 14.71 -4.20 -16.23
CA ARG A 140 14.92 -3.43 -17.46
C ARG A 140 16.38 -3.27 -17.86
N VAL A 141 17.29 -3.00 -16.89
CA VAL A 141 18.70 -2.68 -17.20
C VAL A 141 19.68 -3.83 -16.89
N GLY A 142 19.21 -4.90 -16.23
CA GLY A 142 20.02 -6.06 -15.83
C GLY A 142 20.82 -5.82 -14.56
N THR A 143 21.72 -4.85 -14.58
CA THR A 143 22.59 -4.51 -13.42
C THR A 143 22.61 -2.99 -13.21
N LEU A 144 22.83 -2.57 -11.98
CA LEU A 144 23.06 -1.19 -11.66
C LEU A 144 24.55 -0.86 -11.75
N GLY A 145 24.86 0.24 -12.43
CA GLY A 145 26.23 0.77 -12.46
C GLY A 145 26.60 1.48 -11.17
N GLN A 146 27.89 1.79 -11.00
CA GLN A 146 28.41 2.49 -9.83
C GLN A 146 27.67 3.81 -9.57
N ILE A 147 27.39 4.59 -10.61
CA ILE A 147 26.68 5.88 -10.50
C ILE A 147 25.26 5.70 -9.94
N ASP A 148 24.57 4.62 -10.30
CA ASP A 148 23.23 4.33 -9.79
C ASP A 148 23.28 4.00 -8.29
N ILE A 149 24.27 3.19 -7.88
CA ILE A 149 24.48 2.83 -6.48
C ILE A 149 24.84 4.07 -5.64
N GLU A 150 25.73 4.91 -6.12
CA GLU A 150 26.12 6.15 -5.44
C GLU A 150 24.98 7.14 -5.27
N ARG A 151 23.97 7.11 -6.15
CA ARG A 151 22.77 7.94 -6.05
C ARG A 151 21.70 7.36 -5.11
N ILE A 152 21.58 6.04 -5.04
CA ILE A 152 20.52 5.37 -4.28
C ILE A 152 20.93 5.14 -2.84
N LEU A 153 22.17 4.70 -2.60
CA LEU A 153 22.60 4.19 -1.32
C LEU A 153 22.66 5.28 -0.21
N PRO A 154 23.25 6.48 -0.43
CA PRO A 154 23.33 7.47 0.64
C PRO A 154 21.96 7.91 1.19
N PRO A 155 20.98 8.34 0.36
CA PRO A 155 19.68 8.73 0.90
C PRO A 155 18.91 7.56 1.53
N LEU A 156 19.11 6.33 1.06
CA LEU A 156 18.52 5.14 1.66
C LEU A 156 19.09 4.91 3.07
N LEU A 157 20.41 4.98 3.24
CA LEU A 157 21.06 4.80 4.54
C LEU A 157 20.68 5.90 5.52
N GLU A 158 20.62 7.16 5.08
CA GLU A 158 20.16 8.28 5.88
C GLU A 158 18.70 8.09 6.34
N GLY A 159 17.84 7.65 5.45
CA GLY A 159 16.44 7.31 5.78
C GLY A 159 16.34 6.19 6.82
N LEU A 160 17.13 5.13 6.67
CA LEU A 160 17.19 4.02 7.63
C LEU A 160 17.70 4.47 9.00
N GLU A 161 18.72 5.32 9.04
CA GLU A 161 19.25 5.89 10.29
C GLU A 161 18.14 6.63 11.05
N GLN A 162 17.38 7.48 10.36
CA GLN A 162 16.30 8.24 10.97
C GLN A 162 15.13 7.35 11.44
N ILE A 163 14.80 6.31 10.67
CA ILE A 163 13.81 5.30 11.07
C ILE A 163 14.26 4.57 12.34
N HIS A 164 15.52 4.16 12.40
CA HIS A 164 16.09 3.48 13.57
C HIS A 164 16.18 4.40 14.79
N ALA A 165 16.46 5.69 14.61
CA ALA A 165 16.52 6.67 15.69
C ALA A 165 15.19 6.85 16.42
N VAL A 166 14.05 6.60 15.77
CA VAL A 166 12.72 6.59 16.41
C VAL A 166 12.30 5.21 16.95
N GLY A 167 13.25 4.24 16.97
CA GLY A 167 13.04 2.89 17.50
C GLY A 167 12.23 1.96 16.58
N PHE A 168 12.04 2.33 15.32
CA PHE A 168 11.34 1.49 14.35
C PHE A 168 12.34 0.66 13.54
N LEU A 169 12.10 -0.65 13.44
CA LEU A 169 12.86 -1.57 12.60
C LEU A 169 11.97 -2.04 11.45
N HIS A 170 12.35 -1.71 10.24
CA HIS A 170 11.72 -2.23 9.02
C HIS A 170 12.16 -3.70 8.84
N ARG A 171 11.26 -4.62 9.05
CA ARG A 171 11.50 -6.08 9.00
C ARG A 171 11.04 -6.68 7.69
#